data_ea31cd443959e7aa77f699770ff48264
#
_entry.id   ea31cd443959e7aa77f699770ff48264
#
_cell.length_a   1.000
_cell.length_b   1.000
_cell.length_c   1.000
_cell.angle_alpha   90.00
_cell.angle_beta   90.00
_cell.angle_gamma   90.00
#
_symmetry.space_group_name_H-M   'P 1'
#
loop_
_entity.id
_entity.type
_entity.pdbx_description
1 polymer ?
#
loop_
_entity_poly.entity_id
_entity_poly.type
_entity_poly.pdbx_seq_one_letter_code
_entity_poly.pdbx_strand_id
1 'polypeptide(L)'
;MVDARTFAGARTYLDPATAPRAPADVPGFDAANPRRSAPSAVLAAREVAARETAVAVERAKLLRESVVACYRAEGVNHLERCGARVRAYLEAIGNVGAHRINAGERDR
;
A
#
# COMPACT_ATOMS: atom_id res chain seq x y z
N MET A 1 12.88 -21.15 24.12
CA MET A 1 11.75 -21.18 23.19
C MET A 1 10.81 -20.04 23.46
N VAL A 2 10.36 -19.39 22.44
CA VAL A 2 9.50 -18.23 22.62
C VAL A 2 8.04 -18.65 22.73
N ASP A 3 7.37 -18.08 23.72
CA ASP A 3 5.97 -18.35 23.94
C ASP A 3 5.14 -17.66 22.86
N ALA A 4 4.15 -18.36 22.33
CA ALA A 4 3.27 -17.79 21.33
C ALA A 4 2.58 -16.52 21.82
N ARG A 5 2.35 -16.43 23.13
CA ARG A 5 1.70 -15.26 23.70
C ARG A 5 2.56 -14.02 23.59
N THR A 6 3.87 -14.21 23.59
CA THR A 6 4.79 -13.10 23.51
C THR A 6 4.61 -12.33 22.20
N PHE A 7 4.19 -13.03 21.17
CA PHE A 7 4.04 -12.43 19.87
C PHE A 7 2.59 -12.18 19.46
N ALA A 8 1.67 -12.21 20.44
CA ALA A 8 0.27 -12.01 20.11
C ALA A 8 0.03 -10.68 19.39
N GLY A 9 0.67 -9.61 19.87
CA GLY A 9 0.52 -8.33 19.21
C GLY A 9 1.12 -8.30 17.82
N ALA A 10 2.27 -8.96 17.66
CA ALA A 10 2.91 -9.02 16.35
C ALA A 10 2.05 -9.78 15.35
N ARG A 11 1.37 -10.81 15.82
CA ARG A 11 0.49 -11.57 14.94
C ARG A 11 -0.64 -10.73 14.39
N THR A 12 -1.09 -9.76 15.17
CA THR A 12 -2.15 -8.87 14.70
C THR A 12 -1.74 -8.15 13.45
N TYR A 13 -0.47 -7.77 13.37
CA TYR A 13 0.03 -7.10 12.17
C TYR A 13 0.24 -8.04 11.00
N LEU A 14 0.39 -9.31 11.27
CA LEU A 14 0.62 -10.29 10.21
C LEU A 14 -0.69 -10.90 9.71
N ASP A 15 -1.76 -10.77 10.47
CA ASP A 15 -3.04 -11.33 10.10
C ASP A 15 -3.71 -10.44 9.06
N PRO A 16 -3.96 -10.96 7.85
CA PRO A 16 -4.56 -10.14 6.79
C PRO A 16 -5.91 -9.53 7.18
N ALA A 17 -6.64 -10.18 8.07
CA ALA A 17 -7.96 -9.70 8.45
C ALA A 17 -7.90 -8.53 9.42
N THR A 18 -6.87 -8.48 10.26
CA THR A 18 -6.77 -7.46 11.30
C THR A 18 -5.60 -6.52 11.13
N ALA A 19 -4.70 -6.81 10.21
CA ALA A 19 -3.54 -5.97 10.01
C ALA A 19 -3.94 -4.57 9.53
N PRO A 20 -3.28 -3.53 10.05
CA PRO A 20 -3.54 -2.19 9.57
C PRO A 20 -3.19 -2.09 8.08
N ARG A 21 -4.03 -1.40 7.35
CA ARG A 21 -3.80 -1.21 5.92
C ARG A 21 -3.34 0.19 5.57
N ALA A 22 -3.37 1.09 6.54
CA ALA A 22 -2.88 2.43 6.34
C ALA A 22 -2.11 2.84 7.58
N PRO A 23 -1.08 3.68 7.44
CA PRO A 23 -0.34 4.14 8.62
C PRO A 23 -1.23 4.78 9.66
N ALA A 24 -2.29 5.47 9.23
CA ALA A 24 -3.19 6.14 10.16
C ALA A 24 -3.94 5.16 11.05
N ASP A 25 -4.03 3.90 10.65
CA ASP A 25 -4.75 2.89 11.43
C ASP A 25 -3.90 2.29 12.53
N VAL A 26 -2.62 2.64 12.59
CA VAL A 26 -1.73 2.11 13.61
C VAL A 26 -2.04 2.77 14.95
N PRO A 27 -2.26 1.98 16.01
CA PRO A 27 -2.57 2.56 17.31
C PRO A 27 -1.43 3.46 17.79
N GLY A 28 -1.78 4.64 18.24
CA GLY A 28 -0.81 5.57 18.78
C GLY A 28 -0.08 6.41 17.75
N PHE A 29 -0.37 6.22 16.47
CA PHE A 29 0.27 7.01 15.43
C PHE A 29 -0.67 8.14 15.00
N ASP A 30 -0.13 9.36 15.02
CA ASP A 30 -0.88 10.53 14.56
C ASP A 30 -0.33 10.94 13.22
N ALA A 31 -1.10 10.67 12.16
CA ALA A 31 -0.65 10.96 10.81
C ALA A 31 -0.46 12.45 10.57
N ALA A 32 -1.22 13.28 11.27
CA ALA A 32 -1.11 14.71 11.10
C ALA A 32 0.18 15.26 11.74
N ASN A 33 0.61 14.60 12.82
CA ASN A 33 1.83 15.02 13.53
C ASN A 33 2.69 13.81 13.86
N PRO A 34 3.35 13.24 12.85
CA PRO A 34 4.13 12.02 13.08
C PRO A 34 5.19 12.18 14.15
N ARG A 35 5.75 13.37 14.27
CA ARG A 35 6.82 13.61 15.23
C ARG A 35 6.33 13.54 16.67
N ARG A 36 5.04 13.74 16.90
CA ARG A 36 4.47 13.67 18.24
C ARG A 36 4.08 12.27 18.64
N SER A 37 4.12 11.35 17.70
CA SER A 37 3.76 9.97 17.98
C SER A 37 4.91 9.28 18.70
N ALA A 38 4.58 8.24 19.48
CA ALA A 38 5.60 7.44 20.11
C ALA A 38 6.50 6.82 19.04
N PRO A 39 7.81 6.68 19.35
CA PRO A 39 8.72 6.09 18.34
C PRO A 39 8.29 4.73 17.86
N SER A 40 7.76 3.89 18.75
CA SER A 40 7.31 2.56 18.33
C SER A 40 6.13 2.65 17.38
N ALA A 41 5.22 3.61 17.58
CA ALA A 41 4.10 3.79 16.69
C ALA A 41 4.56 4.28 15.33
N VAL A 42 5.57 5.16 15.29
CA VAL A 42 6.11 5.66 14.05
C VAL A 42 6.75 4.53 13.26
N LEU A 43 7.51 3.67 13.95
CA LEU A 43 8.13 2.53 13.27
C LEU A 43 7.09 1.58 12.72
N ALA A 44 6.05 1.31 13.51
CA ALA A 44 4.98 0.44 13.04
C ALA A 44 4.27 1.04 11.84
N ALA A 45 4.04 2.35 11.85
CA ALA A 45 3.40 3.02 10.74
C ALA A 45 4.25 2.95 9.48
N ARG A 46 5.57 3.08 9.63
CA ARG A 46 6.47 2.97 8.50
C ARG A 46 6.48 1.56 7.91
N GLU A 47 6.36 0.56 8.77
CA GLU A 47 6.26 -0.81 8.28
C GLU A 47 4.98 -1.01 7.48
N VAL A 48 3.88 -0.48 7.99
CA VAL A 48 2.62 -0.57 7.27
C VAL A 48 2.73 0.13 5.91
N ALA A 49 3.32 1.33 5.91
CA ALA A 49 3.47 2.08 4.68
C ALA A 49 4.33 1.32 3.66
N ALA A 50 5.43 0.74 4.12
CA ALA A 50 6.31 0.00 3.22
C ALA A 50 5.60 -1.22 2.64
N ARG A 51 4.86 -1.94 3.48
CA ARG A 51 4.15 -3.13 3.03
C ARG A 51 3.06 -2.76 2.02
N GLU A 52 2.29 -1.72 2.33
CA GLU A 52 1.22 -1.33 1.42
C GLU A 52 1.76 -0.75 0.13
N THR A 53 2.91 -0.10 0.19
CA THR A 53 3.55 0.38 -1.02
C THR A 53 3.98 -0.78 -1.90
N ALA A 54 4.55 -1.83 -1.28
CA ALA A 54 4.95 -3.02 -2.03
C ALA A 54 3.74 -3.68 -2.67
N VAL A 55 2.63 -3.78 -1.93
CA VAL A 55 1.40 -4.34 -2.47
C VAL A 55 0.89 -3.51 -3.64
N ALA A 56 0.92 -2.18 -3.50
CA ALA A 56 0.45 -1.30 -4.56
C ALA A 56 1.29 -1.45 -5.82
N VAL A 57 2.61 -1.61 -5.67
CA VAL A 57 3.49 -1.79 -6.82
C VAL A 57 3.18 -3.11 -7.53
N GLU A 58 3.02 -4.20 -6.77
CA GLU A 58 2.72 -5.49 -7.37
C GLU A 58 1.36 -5.47 -8.06
N ARG A 59 0.40 -4.80 -7.46
CA ARG A 59 -0.92 -4.68 -8.07
C ARG A 59 -0.84 -3.92 -9.40
N ALA A 60 -0.05 -2.85 -9.42
CA ALA A 60 0.13 -2.08 -10.65
C ALA A 60 0.79 -2.94 -11.73
N LYS A 61 1.75 -3.78 -11.36
CA LYS A 61 2.39 -4.67 -12.30
C LYS A 61 1.40 -5.66 -12.90
N LEU A 62 0.54 -6.23 -12.06
CA LEU A 62 -0.45 -7.18 -12.54
C LEU A 62 -1.45 -6.52 -13.48
N LEU A 63 -1.86 -5.31 -13.14
CA LEU A 63 -2.78 -4.57 -14.01
C LEU A 63 -2.11 -4.20 -15.34
N ARG A 64 -0.83 -3.89 -15.30
CA ARG A 64 -0.10 -3.61 -16.52
C ARG A 64 -0.07 -4.84 -17.42
N GLU A 65 0.17 -6.00 -16.85
CA GLU A 65 0.16 -7.24 -17.62
C GLU A 65 -1.20 -7.48 -18.23
N SER A 66 -2.25 -7.16 -17.50
CA SER A 66 -3.61 -7.29 -18.00
C SER A 66 -3.84 -6.37 -19.21
N VAL A 67 -3.32 -5.14 -19.13
CA VAL A 67 -3.43 -4.20 -20.24
C VAL A 67 -2.70 -4.73 -21.46
N VAL A 68 -1.48 -5.22 -21.28
CA VAL A 68 -0.68 -5.76 -22.37
C VAL A 68 -1.40 -6.93 -23.03
N ALA A 69 -1.93 -7.83 -22.21
CA ALA A 69 -2.64 -8.99 -22.73
C ALA A 69 -3.87 -8.57 -23.54
N CYS A 70 -4.59 -7.56 -23.04
CA CYS A 70 -5.76 -7.05 -23.72
C CYS A 70 -5.38 -6.44 -25.07
N TYR A 71 -4.32 -5.66 -25.11
CA TYR A 71 -3.87 -5.03 -26.34
C TYR A 71 -3.51 -6.09 -27.40
N ARG A 72 -2.86 -7.15 -26.96
CA ARG A 72 -2.49 -8.21 -27.87
C ARG A 72 -3.71 -8.96 -28.41
N ALA A 73 -4.71 -9.13 -27.56
CA ALA A 73 -5.91 -9.87 -27.95
C ALA A 73 -6.82 -9.05 -28.84
N GLU A 74 -6.96 -7.75 -28.58
CA GLU A 74 -7.91 -6.94 -29.30
C GLU A 74 -7.35 -6.26 -30.55
N GLY A 75 -6.04 -6.16 -30.64
CA GLY A 75 -5.42 -5.59 -31.82
C GLY A 75 -5.90 -4.16 -32.11
N VAL A 76 -6.50 -3.96 -33.27
CA VAL A 76 -6.90 -2.60 -33.68
C VAL A 76 -8.01 -2.02 -32.83
N ASN A 77 -8.76 -2.87 -32.13
CA ASN A 77 -9.87 -2.41 -31.30
C ASN A 77 -9.45 -2.13 -29.87
N HIS A 78 -8.16 -2.11 -29.60
CA HIS A 78 -7.69 -2.02 -28.21
C HIS A 78 -8.14 -0.74 -27.51
N LEU A 79 -8.26 0.36 -28.22
CA LEU A 79 -8.65 1.61 -27.59
C LEU A 79 -10.03 1.53 -26.94
N GLU A 80 -10.96 0.85 -27.61
CA GLU A 80 -12.29 0.70 -27.07
C GLU A 80 -12.40 -0.42 -26.07
N ARG A 81 -11.76 -1.55 -26.39
CA ARG A 81 -11.95 -2.76 -25.60
C ARG A 81 -11.12 -2.79 -24.32
N CYS A 82 -10.00 -2.09 -24.31
CA CYS A 82 -9.10 -2.11 -23.18
C CYS A 82 -9.19 -0.88 -22.28
N GLY A 83 -10.14 0.02 -22.56
CA GLY A 83 -10.24 1.26 -21.83
C GLY A 83 -10.41 1.08 -20.33
N ALA A 84 -11.25 0.12 -19.92
CA ALA A 84 -11.48 -0.11 -18.49
C ALA A 84 -10.21 -0.59 -17.81
N ARG A 85 -9.46 -1.47 -18.47
CA ARG A 85 -8.22 -1.99 -17.89
C ARG A 85 -7.14 -0.91 -17.81
N VAL A 86 -7.10 -0.04 -18.80
CA VAL A 86 -6.15 1.08 -18.79
C VAL A 86 -6.47 2.02 -17.64
N ARG A 87 -7.74 2.33 -17.45
CA ARG A 87 -8.13 3.22 -16.36
C ARG A 87 -7.78 2.61 -15.01
N ALA A 88 -8.01 1.31 -14.84
CA ALA A 88 -7.66 0.63 -13.59
C ALA A 88 -6.16 0.69 -13.33
N TYR A 89 -5.36 0.51 -14.38
CA TYR A 89 -3.92 0.57 -14.25
C TYR A 89 -3.45 1.98 -13.88
N LEU A 90 -3.99 2.99 -14.55
CA LEU A 90 -3.60 4.37 -14.25
C LEU A 90 -3.98 4.76 -12.84
N GLU A 91 -5.13 4.31 -12.39
CA GLU A 91 -5.55 4.56 -11.02
C GLU A 91 -4.61 3.89 -10.02
N ALA A 92 -4.19 2.66 -10.32
CA ALA A 92 -3.28 1.94 -9.45
C ALA A 92 -1.92 2.63 -9.38
N ILE A 93 -1.43 3.15 -10.51
CA ILE A 93 -0.18 3.89 -10.52
C ILE A 93 -0.28 5.13 -9.65
N GLY A 94 -1.41 5.83 -9.73
CA GLY A 94 -1.60 7.04 -8.94
C GLY A 94 -1.61 6.77 -7.44
N ASN A 95 -1.94 5.54 -7.04
CA ASN A 95 -1.99 5.19 -5.63
C ASN A 95 -0.65 4.72 -5.07
N VAL A 96 0.33 4.50 -5.91
CA VAL A 96 1.65 4.12 -5.43
C VAL A 96 2.24 5.31 -4.68
N GLY A 97 2.66 5.09 -3.45
CA GLY A 97 3.20 6.16 -2.63
C GLY A 97 2.17 6.89 -1.80
N ALA A 98 0.90 6.45 -1.87
CA ALA A 98 -0.16 7.11 -1.11
C ALA A 98 0.05 7.04 0.40
N HIS A 99 0.82 6.05 0.85
CA HIS A 99 1.05 5.85 2.28
C HIS A 99 2.41 6.37 2.74
N ARG A 100 3.00 7.25 1.95
CA ARG A 100 4.31 7.77 2.29
C ARG A 100 4.25 8.54 3.61
N ILE A 101 5.23 8.31 4.46
CA ILE A 101 5.36 9.02 5.71
C ILE A 101 6.56 9.92 5.63
N ASN A 102 6.33 11.21 5.71
CA ASN A 102 7.39 12.21 5.60
C ASN A 102 7.47 13.00 6.87
N ALA A 103 7.84 12.31 7.96
CA ALA A 103 7.92 12.96 9.25
C ALA A 103 8.85 14.16 9.24
N GLY A 104 9.87 14.12 8.39
CA GLY A 104 10.79 15.22 8.27
C GLY A 104 10.48 16.17 7.14
N GLU A 105 9.34 16.00 6.53
CA GLU A 105 8.95 16.78 5.39
C GLU A 105 8.82 18.23 5.73
N ARG A 106 9.43 19.06 4.97
CA ARG A 106 9.21 20.45 5.17
C ARG A 106 8.24 20.88 4.14
N ASP A 107 7.53 21.86 4.49
CA ASP A 107 6.59 22.37 3.59
C ASP A 107 7.23 23.09 2.50
N ARG A 108 6.58 23.17 1.49
CA ARG A 108 7.17 23.84 0.41
C ARG A 108 6.47 25.00 0.07
#